data_1cdabcc616acbf685564132229c6fc1d
#
_entry.id   1cdabcc616acbf685564132229c6fc1d
#
_cell.length_a   1.000
_cell.length_b   1.000
_cell.length_c   1.000
_cell.angle_alpha   90.00
_cell.angle_beta   90.00
_cell.angle_gamma   90.00
#
_symmetry.space_group_name_H-M   'P 1'
#
loop_
_entity.id
_entity.type
_entity.pdbx_description
1 polymer ?
#
loop_
_entity_poly.entity_id
_entity_poly.type
_entity_poly.pdbx_seq_one_letter_code
_entity_poly.pdbx_strand_id
1 'polypeptide(L)'
;KYPHIGLLYFIVLYEGSIPETGGVIFLRYRAYIFTTEYAPGWKDMKRRPHKVISVLLLAALIAGMGMACRERSLEIRNKRWEENAETVTQNSGRIFGDEPENLYARSAVLIDADSGRVLFEKEADVIRPMASTTKIMTCIIALEYLKEHPDQTVEVSDQAVSQPKVHLGMQRGEAFYLKDLLYSLMLESHNDSAVAVAEGVAGSVEKFAEKMNAKAAEIGCKDTHFITPNGLDAKDAEGVHSTTAKDLAKIMRYCIMISTEKETFLEVTRAKEYQFQDTEKKRSFSCHNHNAFLDMMDGALSGKTGFTAEA
;
A
#
# COMPACT_ATOMS: atom_id res chain seq x y z
N LYS A 1 22.63 -6.07 -26.64
CA LYS A 1 23.09 -6.39 -25.27
C LYS A 1 22.25 -5.51 -24.33
N TYR A 2 21.15 -6.04 -23.82
CA TYR A 2 20.40 -5.40 -22.75
C TYR A 2 21.11 -5.71 -21.44
N PRO A 3 21.42 -4.73 -20.58
CA PRO A 3 21.94 -4.99 -19.25
C PRO A 3 20.84 -5.71 -18.45
N HIS A 4 21.26 -6.60 -17.59
CA HIS A 4 20.44 -7.43 -16.72
C HIS A 4 19.24 -6.65 -16.16
N ILE A 5 18.03 -7.05 -16.59
CA ILE A 5 16.78 -6.55 -16.02
C ILE A 5 16.66 -7.27 -14.69
N GLY A 6 16.84 -6.52 -13.62
CA GLY A 6 16.59 -6.97 -12.26
C GLY A 6 15.17 -7.51 -12.10
N LEU A 7 14.97 -8.28 -11.09
CA LEU A 7 13.74 -9.01 -10.75
C LEU A 7 12.52 -8.08 -10.82
N LEU A 8 11.69 -8.23 -11.84
CA LEU A 8 10.43 -7.51 -11.94
C LEU A 8 9.33 -8.42 -11.37
N TYR A 9 8.82 -8.07 -10.18
CA TYR A 9 7.61 -8.69 -9.65
C TYR A 9 6.41 -8.09 -10.38
N PHE A 10 5.75 -8.87 -11.20
CA PHE A 10 4.45 -8.51 -11.75
C PHE A 10 3.38 -8.97 -10.77
N ILE A 11 2.80 -8.03 -10.02
CA ILE A 11 1.56 -8.24 -9.30
C ILE A 11 0.47 -7.58 -10.13
N VAL A 12 -0.27 -8.38 -10.88
CA VAL A 12 -1.48 -7.92 -11.55
C VAL A 12 -2.65 -8.30 -10.67
N LEU A 13 -3.36 -7.29 -10.18
CA LEU A 13 -4.59 -7.47 -9.43
C LEU A 13 -5.74 -7.21 -10.40
N TYR A 14 -6.62 -8.18 -10.54
CA TYR A 14 -7.80 -8.12 -11.41
C TYR A 14 -9.05 -7.88 -10.57
N GLU A 15 -9.77 -6.82 -10.85
CA GLU A 15 -11.07 -6.50 -10.24
C GLU A 15 -12.17 -6.77 -11.27
N GLY A 16 -12.89 -7.87 -11.11
CA GLY A 16 -14.01 -8.24 -11.97
C GLY A 16 -14.44 -9.68 -11.79
N SER A 17 -15.75 -9.94 -11.87
CA SER A 17 -16.29 -11.29 -11.96
C SER A 17 -16.01 -11.90 -13.32
N ILE A 18 -15.44 -13.11 -13.34
CA ILE A 18 -15.25 -13.89 -14.57
C ILE A 18 -16.64 -14.39 -14.99
N PRO A 19 -17.18 -13.97 -16.16
CA PRO A 19 -18.42 -14.55 -16.67
C PRO A 19 -18.18 -16.00 -17.10
N GLU A 20 -19.10 -16.89 -16.77
CA GLU A 20 -19.07 -18.29 -17.26
C GLU A 20 -19.18 -18.42 -18.78
N THR A 21 -19.47 -17.33 -19.50
CA THR A 21 -19.52 -17.29 -20.97
C THR A 21 -18.79 -16.03 -21.46
N GLY A 22 -17.77 -16.21 -22.27
CA GLY A 22 -16.84 -15.20 -22.75
C GLY A 22 -17.48 -13.97 -23.40
N GLY A 23 -17.66 -12.94 -22.61
CA GLY A 23 -18.11 -11.62 -23.04
C GLY A 23 -17.62 -10.56 -22.06
N VAL A 24 -16.93 -9.54 -22.57
CA VAL A 24 -16.43 -8.41 -21.79
C VAL A 24 -17.60 -7.48 -21.48
N ILE A 25 -17.93 -7.28 -20.19
CA ILE A 25 -18.93 -6.29 -19.75
C ILE A 25 -18.23 -5.26 -18.89
N PHE A 26 -18.24 -3.99 -19.35
CA PHE A 26 -17.85 -2.84 -18.56
C PHE A 26 -18.99 -2.39 -17.64
N LEU A 27 -18.80 -2.44 -16.32
CA LEU A 27 -19.71 -1.81 -15.36
C LEU A 27 -19.09 -0.55 -14.78
N ARG A 28 -19.68 0.60 -15.12
CA ARG A 28 -19.40 1.90 -14.50
C ARG A 28 -20.10 2.00 -13.17
N TYR A 29 -19.37 2.18 -12.07
CA TYR A 29 -19.94 2.60 -10.79
C TYR A 29 -20.15 4.11 -10.78
N ARG A 30 -21.40 4.52 -10.49
CA ARG A 30 -21.77 5.91 -10.21
C ARG A 30 -21.81 6.10 -8.69
N ALA A 31 -20.94 6.94 -8.15
CA ALA A 31 -21.03 7.38 -6.77
C ALA A 31 -22.16 8.41 -6.64
N TYR A 32 -23.09 8.18 -5.72
CA TYR A 32 -24.07 9.18 -5.31
C TYR A 32 -23.50 9.97 -4.14
N ILE A 33 -23.30 11.26 -4.35
CA ILE A 33 -23.01 12.22 -3.29
C ILE A 33 -24.36 12.73 -2.79
N PHE A 34 -24.68 12.46 -1.52
CA PHE A 34 -25.78 13.13 -0.84
C PHE A 34 -25.29 14.46 -0.29
N THR A 35 -25.69 15.55 -0.90
CA THR A 35 -25.62 16.90 -0.31
C THR A 35 -26.82 17.07 0.61
N THR A 36 -26.57 17.27 1.90
CA THR A 36 -27.61 17.67 2.84
C THR A 36 -27.88 19.15 2.67
N GLU A 37 -28.97 19.48 2.01
CA GLU A 37 -29.55 20.82 2.11
C GLU A 37 -30.23 21.03 3.46
N TYR A 38 -30.08 22.25 3.97
CA TYR A 38 -30.55 22.76 5.23
C TYR A 38 -32.01 22.41 5.53
N ALA A 39 -32.27 21.78 6.68
CA ALA A 39 -33.60 21.68 7.26
C ALA A 39 -33.91 22.92 8.12
N PRO A 40 -35.00 23.63 7.91
CA PRO A 40 -35.43 24.76 8.75
C PRO A 40 -36.03 24.21 10.07
N GLY A 41 -35.38 24.48 11.19
CA GLY A 41 -35.89 24.04 12.51
C GLY A 41 -34.95 24.20 13.70
N TRP A 42 -33.77 24.76 13.53
CA TRP A 42 -32.74 24.86 14.60
C TRP A 42 -33.06 25.84 15.74
N LYS A 43 -34.03 26.75 15.58
CA LYS A 43 -34.36 27.75 16.62
C LYS A 43 -35.20 27.20 17.78
N ASP A 44 -35.91 26.06 17.62
CA ASP A 44 -36.77 25.51 18.65
C ASP A 44 -36.10 24.45 19.56
N MET A 45 -34.90 24.03 19.23
CA MET A 45 -34.18 22.97 19.97
C MET A 45 -33.56 23.45 21.31
N LYS A 46 -33.34 24.75 21.50
CA LYS A 46 -32.78 25.27 22.74
C LYS A 46 -33.72 25.22 23.98
N ARG A 47 -35.00 24.91 23.76
CA ARG A 47 -36.01 24.86 24.84
C ARG A 47 -36.28 23.49 25.45
N ARG A 48 -35.68 22.40 24.95
CA ARG A 48 -35.90 21.04 25.50
C ARG A 48 -34.59 20.23 25.53
N PRO A 49 -33.74 20.42 26.52
CA PRO A 49 -32.42 19.79 26.60
C PRO A 49 -32.48 18.22 26.58
N HIS A 50 -33.56 17.65 27.16
CA HIS A 50 -33.73 16.18 27.16
C HIS A 50 -33.91 15.55 25.77
N LYS A 51 -34.54 16.27 24.82
CA LYS A 51 -34.68 15.78 23.45
C LYS A 51 -33.36 15.84 22.67
N VAL A 52 -32.52 16.84 22.95
CA VAL A 52 -31.18 16.95 22.33
C VAL A 52 -30.27 15.82 22.82
N ILE A 53 -30.29 15.56 24.13
CA ILE A 53 -29.50 14.45 24.72
C ILE A 53 -29.97 13.10 24.17
N SER A 54 -31.26 12.87 24.01
CA SER A 54 -31.79 11.62 23.42
C SER A 54 -31.39 11.44 21.96
N VAL A 55 -31.36 12.51 21.16
CA VAL A 55 -30.92 12.45 19.76
C VAL A 55 -29.41 12.20 19.66
N LEU A 56 -28.62 12.82 20.52
CA LEU A 56 -27.17 12.61 20.57
C LEU A 56 -26.80 11.19 21.01
N LEU A 57 -27.54 10.64 22.02
CA LEU A 57 -27.35 9.27 22.47
C LEU A 57 -27.74 8.27 21.37
N LEU A 58 -28.84 8.53 20.67
CA LEU A 58 -29.26 7.68 19.56
C LEU A 58 -28.26 7.73 18.39
N ALA A 59 -27.75 8.90 18.06
CA ALA A 59 -26.70 9.07 17.05
C ALA A 59 -25.39 8.35 17.44
N ALA A 60 -24.98 8.42 18.71
CA ALA A 60 -23.83 7.70 19.23
C ALA A 60 -24.02 6.18 19.21
N LEU A 61 -25.24 5.71 19.50
CA LEU A 61 -25.61 4.30 19.44
C LEU A 61 -25.60 3.77 18.00
N ILE A 62 -26.13 4.54 17.06
CA ILE A 62 -26.11 4.21 15.62
C ILE A 62 -24.67 4.19 15.07
N ALA A 63 -23.84 5.17 15.46
CA ALA A 63 -22.43 5.22 15.10
C ALA A 63 -21.65 4.02 15.69
N GLY A 64 -21.90 3.69 16.96
CA GLY A 64 -21.30 2.50 17.60
C GLY A 64 -21.74 1.18 16.96
N MET A 65 -23.01 1.04 16.60
CA MET A 65 -23.50 -0.12 15.84
C MET A 65 -22.92 -0.18 14.44
N GLY A 66 -22.73 0.99 13.77
CA GLY A 66 -22.09 1.07 12.46
C GLY A 66 -20.62 0.62 12.50
N MET A 67 -19.86 1.04 13.52
CA MET A 67 -18.49 0.59 13.74
C MET A 67 -18.40 -0.91 14.05
N ALA A 68 -19.22 -1.41 14.96
CA ALA A 68 -19.28 -2.84 15.29
C ALA A 68 -19.70 -3.72 14.09
N CYS A 69 -20.64 -3.25 13.27
CA CYS A 69 -21.02 -3.92 12.02
C CYS A 69 -19.87 -3.93 10.99
N ARG A 70 -19.10 -2.84 10.93
CA ARG A 70 -17.93 -2.70 10.03
C ARG A 70 -16.79 -3.62 10.47
N GLU A 71 -16.47 -3.67 11.77
CA GLU A 71 -15.48 -4.59 12.32
C GLU A 71 -15.87 -6.05 12.09
N ARG A 72 -17.14 -6.40 12.39
CA ARG A 72 -17.64 -7.75 12.17
C ARG A 72 -17.66 -8.16 10.69
N SER A 73 -17.93 -7.23 9.78
CA SER A 73 -17.87 -7.49 8.34
C SER A 73 -16.44 -7.63 7.83
N LEU A 74 -15.46 -6.96 8.45
CA LEU A 74 -14.04 -7.13 8.20
C LEU A 74 -13.55 -8.48 8.73
N GLU A 75 -13.93 -8.86 9.95
CA GLU A 75 -13.61 -10.16 10.53
C GLU A 75 -14.17 -11.33 9.71
N ILE A 76 -15.45 -11.24 9.31
CA ILE A 76 -16.09 -12.27 8.46
C ILE A 76 -15.38 -12.35 7.10
N ARG A 77 -14.98 -11.22 6.53
CA ARG A 77 -14.27 -11.18 5.25
C ARG A 77 -12.86 -11.76 5.38
N ASN A 78 -12.14 -11.43 6.46
CA ASN A 78 -10.82 -11.97 6.74
C ASN A 78 -10.86 -13.47 7.03
N LYS A 79 -11.82 -13.92 7.83
CA LYS A 79 -12.04 -15.35 8.12
C LYS A 79 -12.42 -16.14 6.86
N ARG A 80 -13.27 -15.58 6.02
CA ARG A 80 -13.64 -16.17 4.73
C ARG A 80 -12.46 -16.22 3.76
N TRP A 81 -11.55 -15.24 3.89
CA TRP A 81 -10.31 -15.20 3.12
C TRP A 81 -9.34 -16.31 3.57
N GLU A 82 -9.16 -16.51 4.88
CA GLU A 82 -8.34 -17.58 5.45
C GLU A 82 -8.89 -18.98 5.07
N GLU A 83 -10.19 -19.18 5.23
CA GLU A 83 -10.86 -20.44 4.86
C GLU A 83 -10.77 -20.72 3.35
N ASN A 84 -10.91 -19.70 2.50
CA ASN A 84 -10.75 -19.84 1.06
C ASN A 84 -9.28 -20.07 0.66
N ALA A 85 -8.33 -19.41 1.31
CA ALA A 85 -6.90 -19.59 1.06
C ALA A 85 -6.45 -21.03 1.40
N GLU A 86 -6.92 -21.60 2.52
CA GLU A 86 -6.64 -22.99 2.90
C GLU A 86 -7.30 -24.01 1.95
N THR A 87 -8.53 -23.76 1.53
CA THR A 87 -9.27 -24.67 0.61
C THR A 87 -8.67 -24.66 -0.80
N VAL A 88 -8.15 -23.53 -1.25
CA VAL A 88 -7.52 -23.35 -2.57
C VAL A 88 -6.13 -23.96 -2.62
N THR A 89 -5.39 -23.96 -1.50
CA THR A 89 -4.08 -24.63 -1.41
C THR A 89 -4.23 -26.16 -1.60
N GLN A 90 -5.37 -26.74 -1.27
CA GLN A 90 -5.66 -28.17 -1.48
C GLN A 90 -6.15 -28.50 -2.90
N ASN A 91 -6.68 -27.52 -3.63
CA ASN A 91 -7.25 -27.69 -5.00
C ASN A 91 -6.51 -26.83 -6.05
N SER A 92 -5.19 -26.68 -5.94
CA SER A 92 -4.39 -25.90 -6.91
C SER A 92 -4.27 -26.55 -8.29
N GLY A 93 -5.41 -26.69 -8.95
CA GLY A 93 -5.45 -26.74 -10.41
C GLY A 93 -5.19 -25.32 -10.93
N ARG A 94 -4.08 -25.12 -11.63
CA ARG A 94 -3.77 -23.86 -12.33
C ARG A 94 -4.97 -23.44 -13.16
N ILE A 95 -5.56 -22.26 -12.88
CA ILE A 95 -6.73 -21.77 -13.64
C ILE A 95 -6.31 -21.27 -15.02
N PHE A 96 -5.11 -20.72 -15.13
CA PHE A 96 -4.46 -20.42 -16.39
C PHE A 96 -3.40 -21.49 -16.64
N GLY A 97 -3.43 -22.07 -17.84
CA GLY A 97 -2.57 -23.18 -18.29
C GLY A 97 -1.07 -22.95 -18.13
N ASP A 98 -0.29 -23.35 -19.13
CA ASP A 98 1.17 -23.28 -19.08
C ASP A 98 1.70 -21.86 -18.84
N GLU A 99 2.94 -21.78 -18.33
CA GLU A 99 3.66 -20.52 -18.12
C GLU A 99 3.63 -19.68 -19.43
N PRO A 100 3.28 -18.38 -19.36
CA PRO A 100 3.30 -17.53 -20.54
C PRO A 100 4.66 -17.55 -21.23
N GLU A 101 4.66 -17.66 -22.54
CA GLU A 101 5.90 -17.52 -23.32
C GLU A 101 6.55 -16.16 -23.01
N ASN A 102 7.87 -16.17 -22.82
CA ASN A 102 8.65 -14.96 -22.50
C ASN A 102 8.41 -14.35 -21.10
N LEU A 103 7.93 -15.10 -20.11
CA LEU A 103 7.94 -14.70 -18.73
C LEU A 103 9.35 -14.84 -18.12
N TYR A 104 10.15 -13.76 -18.17
CA TYR A 104 11.54 -13.77 -17.69
C TYR A 104 11.66 -13.61 -16.18
N ALA A 105 10.58 -13.26 -15.47
CA ALA A 105 10.57 -13.16 -14.01
C ALA A 105 10.93 -14.50 -13.37
N ARG A 106 11.82 -14.49 -12.37
CA ARG A 106 12.22 -15.68 -11.61
C ARG A 106 11.09 -16.16 -10.69
N SER A 107 10.33 -15.24 -10.11
CA SER A 107 9.11 -15.51 -9.35
C SER A 107 7.99 -14.60 -9.81
N ALA A 108 6.78 -15.13 -9.91
CA ALA A 108 5.60 -14.36 -10.28
C ALA A 108 4.35 -14.94 -9.63
N VAL A 109 3.36 -14.08 -9.37
CA VAL A 109 2.03 -14.47 -8.92
C VAL A 109 0.99 -13.53 -9.49
N LEU A 110 -0.15 -14.07 -9.88
CA LEU A 110 -1.36 -13.34 -10.24
C LEU A 110 -2.46 -13.78 -9.27
N ILE A 111 -3.07 -12.83 -8.60
CA ILE A 111 -4.18 -13.11 -7.68
C ILE A 111 -5.43 -12.30 -8.08
N ASP A 112 -6.57 -12.87 -7.81
CA ASP A 112 -7.84 -12.14 -7.82
C ASP A 112 -7.90 -11.20 -6.61
N ALA A 113 -8.13 -9.93 -6.84
CA ALA A 113 -8.03 -8.90 -5.80
C ALA A 113 -9.14 -9.01 -4.76
N ASP A 114 -10.35 -9.41 -5.15
CA ASP A 114 -11.48 -9.52 -4.24
C ASP A 114 -11.35 -10.73 -3.31
N SER A 115 -11.12 -11.91 -3.88
CA SER A 115 -11.04 -13.15 -3.12
C SER A 115 -9.65 -13.48 -2.57
N GLY A 116 -8.58 -12.93 -3.16
CA GLY A 116 -7.19 -13.30 -2.87
C GLY A 116 -6.77 -14.63 -3.50
N ARG A 117 -7.63 -15.25 -4.33
CA ARG A 117 -7.36 -16.53 -4.99
C ARG A 117 -6.21 -16.40 -5.97
N VAL A 118 -5.26 -17.34 -5.92
CA VAL A 118 -4.16 -17.43 -6.89
C VAL A 118 -4.71 -17.92 -8.23
N LEU A 119 -4.48 -17.14 -9.28
CA LEU A 119 -4.86 -17.45 -10.67
C LEU A 119 -3.68 -18.05 -11.44
N PHE A 120 -2.48 -17.56 -11.19
CA PHE A 120 -1.24 -18.05 -11.79
C PHE A 120 -0.09 -17.90 -10.79
N GLU A 121 0.87 -18.81 -10.80
CA GLU A 121 2.09 -18.71 -9.99
C GLU A 121 3.29 -19.38 -10.66
N LYS A 122 4.46 -18.77 -10.46
CA LYS A 122 5.78 -19.29 -10.82
C LYS A 122 6.71 -19.05 -9.66
N GLU A 123 7.28 -20.12 -9.08
CA GLU A 123 8.16 -20.03 -7.91
C GLU A 123 7.72 -19.00 -6.85
N ALA A 124 6.40 -18.93 -6.62
CA ALA A 124 5.79 -17.82 -5.87
C ALA A 124 6.04 -17.88 -4.36
N ASP A 125 6.44 -19.04 -3.84
CA ASP A 125 6.80 -19.27 -2.44
C ASP A 125 8.32 -19.22 -2.19
N VAL A 126 9.12 -18.95 -3.23
CA VAL A 126 10.59 -18.85 -3.08
C VAL A 126 10.95 -17.50 -2.49
N ILE A 127 11.67 -17.54 -1.37
CA ILE A 127 12.17 -16.33 -0.68
C ILE A 127 13.24 -15.66 -1.55
N ARG A 128 13.07 -14.35 -1.79
CA ARG A 128 13.98 -13.54 -2.60
C ARG A 128 14.14 -12.14 -2.03
N PRO A 129 15.27 -11.47 -2.28
CA PRO A 129 15.39 -10.02 -2.05
C PRO A 129 14.29 -9.29 -2.80
N MET A 130 13.72 -8.27 -2.18
CA MET A 130 12.54 -7.58 -2.71
C MET A 130 12.83 -6.19 -3.28
N ALA A 131 14.06 -5.70 -3.11
CA ALA A 131 14.46 -4.37 -3.55
C ALA A 131 13.44 -3.28 -3.13
N SER A 132 13.28 -2.24 -3.94
CA SER A 132 12.40 -1.12 -3.66
C SER A 132 10.90 -1.44 -3.67
N THR A 133 10.46 -2.67 -3.92
CA THR A 133 9.07 -3.07 -3.67
C THR A 133 8.73 -3.04 -2.17
N THR A 134 9.74 -3.09 -1.29
CA THR A 134 9.68 -2.77 0.14
C THR A 134 8.90 -1.49 0.44
N LYS A 135 9.06 -0.47 -0.41
CA LYS A 135 8.46 0.85 -0.21
C LYS A 135 6.93 0.85 -0.26
N ILE A 136 6.30 -0.23 -0.76
CA ILE A 136 4.85 -0.46 -0.65
C ILE A 136 4.45 -0.53 0.83
N MET A 137 5.17 -1.33 1.62
CA MET A 137 4.94 -1.46 3.06
C MET A 137 5.25 -0.16 3.80
N THR A 138 6.35 0.50 3.44
CA THR A 138 6.72 1.79 4.01
C THR A 138 5.64 2.85 3.79
N CYS A 139 5.10 2.92 2.57
CA CYS A 139 4.06 3.86 2.20
C CYS A 139 2.77 3.62 2.98
N ILE A 140 2.28 2.38 3.04
CA ILE A 140 0.99 2.11 3.69
C ILE A 140 1.03 2.34 5.19
N ILE A 141 2.13 1.96 5.88
CA ILE A 141 2.30 2.24 7.31
C ILE A 141 2.32 3.75 7.58
N ALA A 142 3.02 4.52 6.73
CA ALA A 142 3.07 5.96 6.88
C ALA A 142 1.72 6.63 6.58
N LEU A 143 0.95 6.14 5.62
CA LEU A 143 -0.40 6.63 5.35
C LEU A 143 -1.36 6.35 6.51
N GLU A 144 -1.29 5.16 7.10
CA GLU A 144 -2.09 4.80 8.28
C GLU A 144 -1.71 5.68 9.50
N TYR A 145 -0.43 6.00 9.66
CA TYR A 145 0.04 6.94 10.69
C TYR A 145 -0.47 8.37 10.43
N LEU A 146 -0.42 8.84 9.18
CA LEU A 146 -0.86 10.19 8.80
C LEU A 146 -2.36 10.43 9.00
N LYS A 147 -3.16 9.38 9.08
CA LYS A 147 -4.59 9.50 9.39
C LYS A 147 -4.85 10.22 10.72
N GLU A 148 -4.01 9.96 11.71
CA GLU A 148 -4.07 10.60 13.03
C GLU A 148 -3.11 11.79 13.16
N HIS A 149 -2.17 11.95 12.23
CA HIS A 149 -1.12 12.96 12.23
C HIS A 149 -1.00 13.65 10.86
N PRO A 150 -2.07 14.29 10.34
CA PRO A 150 -2.15 14.74 8.93
C PRO A 150 -1.08 15.78 8.55
N ASP A 151 -0.63 16.60 9.49
CA ASP A 151 0.35 17.67 9.27
C ASP A 151 1.76 17.29 9.76
N GLN A 152 2.03 15.98 9.93
CA GLN A 152 3.33 15.51 10.39
C GLN A 152 4.44 15.94 9.46
N THR A 153 5.46 16.55 10.04
CA THR A 153 6.73 16.88 9.39
C THR A 153 7.86 16.02 9.94
N VAL A 154 8.91 15.87 9.19
CA VAL A 154 10.14 15.20 9.60
C VAL A 154 11.35 16.07 9.26
N GLU A 155 12.28 16.20 10.19
CA GLU A 155 13.59 16.79 9.97
C GLU A 155 14.55 15.73 9.42
N VAL A 156 15.30 16.09 8.39
CA VAL A 156 16.22 15.18 7.70
C VAL A 156 17.46 14.92 8.55
N SER A 157 17.67 13.66 8.89
CA SER A 157 18.80 13.17 9.67
C SER A 157 20.06 12.94 8.82
N ASP A 158 21.20 12.75 9.50
CA ASP A 158 22.43 12.29 8.84
C ASP A 158 22.27 10.89 8.22
N GLN A 159 21.45 10.01 8.81
CA GLN A 159 21.17 8.69 8.28
C GLN A 159 20.41 8.78 6.96
N ALA A 160 19.40 9.65 6.86
CA ALA A 160 18.67 9.89 5.62
C ALA A 160 19.58 10.45 4.53
N VAL A 161 20.37 11.49 4.83
CA VAL A 161 21.31 12.12 3.86
C VAL A 161 22.35 11.13 3.34
N SER A 162 22.80 10.18 4.17
CA SER A 162 23.84 9.21 3.79
C SER A 162 23.36 8.10 2.86
N GLN A 163 22.07 8.06 2.53
CA GLN A 163 21.54 6.99 1.70
C GLN A 163 22.10 7.01 0.29
N PRO A 164 22.42 5.84 -0.29
CA PRO A 164 22.90 5.74 -1.65
C PRO A 164 21.83 6.11 -2.68
N LYS A 165 22.23 6.41 -3.89
CA LYS A 165 21.32 6.65 -5.02
C LYS A 165 20.40 5.41 -5.24
N VAL A 166 19.13 5.61 -5.58
CA VAL A 166 18.43 6.84 -5.96
C VAL A 166 18.01 7.62 -4.72
N HIS A 167 18.19 8.93 -4.71
CA HIS A 167 17.84 9.80 -3.60
C HIS A 167 17.32 11.16 -4.08
N LEU A 168 16.45 11.79 -3.30
CA LEU A 168 15.91 13.13 -3.53
C LEU A 168 17.01 14.20 -3.41
N GLY A 169 18.04 13.90 -2.62
CA GLY A 169 19.14 14.81 -2.33
C GLY A 169 18.79 15.82 -1.26
N MET A 170 18.07 15.37 -0.24
CA MET A 170 17.76 16.17 0.96
C MET A 170 19.03 16.55 1.70
N GLN A 171 19.00 17.68 2.41
CA GLN A 171 20.11 18.17 3.23
C GLN A 171 19.76 18.03 4.71
N ARG A 172 20.78 17.80 5.53
CA ARG A 172 20.61 17.73 6.99
C ARG A 172 19.90 18.97 7.53
N GLY A 173 18.90 18.74 8.38
CA GLY A 173 18.13 19.80 9.01
C GLY A 173 17.05 20.44 8.14
N GLU A 174 16.96 20.08 6.85
CA GLU A 174 15.76 20.39 6.09
C GLU A 174 14.56 19.64 6.71
N ALA A 175 13.37 20.22 6.59
CA ALA A 175 12.16 19.57 7.06
C ALA A 175 11.14 19.47 5.92
N PHE A 176 10.41 18.36 5.90
CA PHE A 176 9.40 18.05 4.89
C PHE A 176 8.11 17.57 5.54
N TYR A 177 6.99 17.83 4.89
CA TYR A 177 5.77 17.11 5.23
C TYR A 177 5.91 15.64 4.86
N LEU A 178 5.52 14.77 5.78
CA LEU A 178 5.63 13.32 5.59
C LEU A 178 4.86 12.87 4.34
N LYS A 179 3.69 13.47 4.08
CA LYS A 179 2.88 13.18 2.90
C LYS A 179 3.65 13.43 1.60
N ASP A 180 4.40 14.52 1.49
CA ASP A 180 5.16 14.86 0.30
C ASP A 180 6.28 13.85 0.02
N LEU A 181 6.93 13.36 1.09
CA LEU A 181 7.95 12.33 0.97
C LEU A 181 7.40 10.99 0.48
N LEU A 182 6.08 10.70 0.68
CA LEU A 182 5.48 9.49 0.14
C LEU A 182 5.38 9.53 -1.39
N TYR A 183 5.13 10.69 -1.98
CA TYR A 183 5.20 10.82 -3.44
C TYR A 183 6.64 10.63 -3.94
N SER A 184 7.63 11.26 -3.31
CA SER A 184 9.05 11.07 -3.61
C SER A 184 9.45 9.59 -3.55
N LEU A 185 9.05 8.90 -2.49
CA LEU A 185 9.29 7.48 -2.24
C LEU A 185 8.67 6.57 -3.30
N MET A 186 7.41 6.83 -3.69
CA MET A 186 6.66 5.94 -4.57
C MET A 186 6.91 6.22 -6.05
N LEU A 187 7.02 7.48 -6.46
CA LEU A 187 7.19 7.85 -7.86
C LEU A 187 8.62 7.60 -8.35
N GLU A 188 9.63 8.08 -7.62
CA GLU A 188 11.03 7.99 -8.03
C GLU A 188 11.88 7.04 -7.18
N SER A 189 11.26 6.43 -6.17
CA SER A 189 11.93 5.41 -5.35
C SER A 189 13.08 5.93 -4.47
N HIS A 190 13.05 7.18 -4.04
CA HIS A 190 14.13 7.80 -3.29
C HIS A 190 14.40 7.11 -1.94
N ASN A 191 15.66 6.76 -1.69
CA ASN A 191 16.08 6.00 -0.51
C ASN A 191 16.16 6.87 0.74
N ASP A 192 16.62 8.11 0.62
CA ASP A 192 16.65 9.11 1.68
C ASP A 192 15.24 9.43 2.18
N SER A 193 14.29 9.60 1.27
CA SER A 193 12.88 9.79 1.62
C SER A 193 12.31 8.61 2.43
N ALA A 194 12.69 7.37 2.09
CA ALA A 194 12.23 6.20 2.84
C ALA A 194 12.77 6.19 4.28
N VAL A 195 14.02 6.57 4.49
CA VAL A 195 14.62 6.66 5.82
C VAL A 195 13.98 7.79 6.62
N ALA A 196 13.82 8.98 6.03
CA ALA A 196 13.16 10.10 6.70
C ALA A 196 11.71 9.76 7.09
N VAL A 197 10.96 9.06 6.22
CA VAL A 197 9.61 8.56 6.53
C VAL A 197 9.65 7.60 7.73
N ALA A 198 10.57 6.66 7.74
CA ALA A 198 10.69 5.70 8.83
C ALA A 198 10.99 6.38 10.18
N GLU A 199 11.92 7.35 10.18
CA GLU A 199 12.26 8.14 11.36
C GLU A 199 11.09 9.00 11.82
N GLY A 200 10.37 9.65 10.89
CA GLY A 200 9.21 10.47 11.21
C GLY A 200 8.03 9.70 11.80
N VAL A 201 7.85 8.44 11.40
CA VAL A 201 6.76 7.58 11.90
C VAL A 201 7.12 6.82 13.17
N ALA A 202 8.36 6.37 13.31
CA ALA A 202 8.76 5.45 14.39
C ALA A 202 9.91 5.97 15.26
N GLY A 203 10.54 7.07 14.89
CA GLY A 203 11.70 7.65 15.58
C GLY A 203 13.04 7.00 15.20
N SER A 204 13.05 5.82 14.58
CA SER A 204 14.25 5.21 14.00
C SER A 204 13.91 4.17 12.93
N VAL A 205 14.90 3.82 12.11
CA VAL A 205 14.78 2.78 11.07
C VAL A 205 14.47 1.41 11.68
N GLU A 206 15.13 1.06 12.81
CA GLU A 206 14.95 -0.23 13.49
C GLU A 206 13.52 -0.38 14.01
N LYS A 207 13.02 0.64 14.73
CA LYS A 207 11.62 0.64 15.21
C LYS A 207 10.60 0.63 14.08
N PHE A 208 10.96 1.22 12.94
CA PHE A 208 10.11 1.17 11.76
C PHE A 208 10.11 -0.23 11.14
N ALA A 209 11.26 -0.91 11.09
CA ALA A 209 11.35 -2.30 10.64
C ALA A 209 10.51 -3.24 11.53
N GLU A 210 10.51 -3.05 12.85
CA GLU A 210 9.61 -3.78 13.77
C GLU A 210 8.13 -3.57 13.38
N LYS A 211 7.72 -2.32 13.07
CA LYS A 211 6.35 -2.03 12.59
C LYS A 211 6.05 -2.70 11.24
N MET A 212 7.03 -2.74 10.32
CA MET A 212 6.87 -3.40 9.02
C MET A 212 6.66 -4.91 9.19
N ASN A 213 7.45 -5.56 10.06
CA ASN A 213 7.33 -6.99 10.35
C ASN A 213 6.02 -7.31 11.07
N ALA A 214 5.61 -6.48 12.03
CA ALA A 214 4.32 -6.62 12.70
C ALA A 214 3.15 -6.50 11.71
N LYS A 215 3.20 -5.52 10.80
CA LYS A 215 2.20 -5.34 9.75
C LYS A 215 2.20 -6.51 8.77
N ALA A 216 3.35 -7.03 8.37
CA ALA A 216 3.46 -8.22 7.52
C ALA A 216 2.79 -9.43 8.18
N ALA A 217 3.03 -9.65 9.47
CA ALA A 217 2.36 -10.71 10.24
C ALA A 217 0.84 -10.51 10.32
N GLU A 218 0.36 -9.27 10.55
CA GLU A 218 -1.08 -8.91 10.53
C GLU A 218 -1.73 -9.23 9.18
N ILE A 219 -1.04 -8.97 8.07
CA ILE A 219 -1.49 -9.26 6.71
C ILE A 219 -1.48 -10.78 6.41
N GLY A 220 -0.76 -11.58 7.21
CA GLY A 220 -0.61 -13.02 7.02
C GLY A 220 0.54 -13.39 6.09
N CYS A 221 1.58 -12.54 6.01
CA CYS A 221 2.85 -12.87 5.36
C CYS A 221 3.65 -13.81 6.27
N LYS A 222 4.12 -14.94 5.72
CA LYS A 222 4.82 -15.98 6.50
C LYS A 222 6.34 -15.99 6.21
N ASP A 223 6.71 -15.58 5.02
CA ASP A 223 8.08 -15.68 4.50
C ASP A 223 8.60 -14.28 4.09
N THR A 224 8.33 -13.30 4.96
CA THR A 224 8.70 -11.89 4.74
C THR A 224 9.46 -11.38 5.96
N HIS A 225 10.65 -10.81 5.74
CA HIS A 225 11.47 -10.17 6.76
C HIS A 225 11.96 -8.81 6.28
N PHE A 226 11.54 -7.76 7.00
CA PHE A 226 11.91 -6.38 6.72
C PHE A 226 13.02 -5.93 7.67
N ILE A 227 14.07 -5.31 7.11
CA ILE A 227 15.20 -4.73 7.86
C ILE A 227 15.32 -3.24 7.51
N THR A 228 15.10 -2.89 6.25
CA THR A 228 15.26 -1.51 5.75
C THR A 228 13.93 -0.96 5.19
N PRO A 229 13.65 0.35 5.33
CA PRO A 229 12.43 0.94 4.79
C PRO A 229 12.50 1.20 3.27
N ASN A 230 13.68 1.16 2.69
CA ASN A 230 13.94 1.49 1.29
C ASN A 230 14.15 0.25 0.39
N GLY A 231 14.42 -0.92 0.98
CA GLY A 231 14.62 -2.17 0.25
C GLY A 231 16.05 -2.40 -0.21
N LEU A 232 17.02 -1.69 0.35
CA LEU A 232 18.42 -2.04 0.18
C LEU A 232 18.72 -3.38 0.86
N ASP A 233 19.57 -4.15 0.23
CA ASP A 233 19.96 -5.46 0.71
C ASP A 233 20.59 -5.35 2.11
N ALA A 234 20.09 -6.14 3.04
CA ALA A 234 20.51 -6.15 4.44
C ALA A 234 20.35 -7.53 5.05
N LYS A 235 21.10 -7.78 6.13
CA LYS A 235 21.03 -9.01 6.92
C LYS A 235 21.19 -8.66 8.40
N ASP A 236 20.39 -9.29 9.24
CA ASP A 236 20.47 -9.23 10.69
C ASP A 236 20.55 -10.63 11.30
N ALA A 237 20.30 -10.75 12.62
CA ALA A 237 20.33 -12.02 13.33
C ALA A 237 19.16 -12.95 12.95
N GLU A 238 18.05 -12.40 12.48
CA GLU A 238 16.82 -13.13 12.15
C GLU A 238 16.81 -13.58 10.68
N GLY A 239 17.55 -12.91 9.80
CA GLY A 239 17.62 -13.31 8.39
C GLY A 239 18.09 -12.25 7.42
N VAL A 240 17.65 -12.38 6.18
CA VAL A 240 17.93 -11.47 5.09
C VAL A 240 16.67 -10.66 4.78
N HIS A 241 16.84 -9.39 4.41
CA HIS A 241 15.74 -8.55 3.93
C HIS A 241 15.11 -9.16 2.68
N SER A 242 13.98 -9.84 2.82
CA SER A 242 13.40 -10.67 1.77
C SER A 242 11.90 -10.90 1.91
N THR A 243 11.29 -11.35 0.85
CA THR A 243 9.88 -11.76 0.78
C THR A 243 9.66 -12.85 -0.27
N THR A 244 8.42 -13.29 -0.44
CA THR A 244 7.99 -14.13 -1.56
C THR A 244 7.05 -13.34 -2.49
N ALA A 245 6.87 -13.79 -3.72
CA ALA A 245 5.90 -13.18 -4.63
C ALA A 245 4.47 -13.21 -4.05
N LYS A 246 4.09 -14.32 -3.38
CA LYS A 246 2.78 -14.44 -2.71
C LYS A 246 2.60 -13.44 -1.57
N ASP A 247 3.59 -13.27 -0.72
CA ASP A 247 3.49 -12.33 0.39
C ASP A 247 3.45 -10.87 -0.12
N LEU A 248 4.25 -10.56 -1.14
CA LEU A 248 4.21 -9.24 -1.76
C LEU A 248 2.82 -8.94 -2.40
N ALA A 249 2.18 -9.96 -3.01
CA ALA A 249 0.81 -9.84 -3.52
C ALA A 249 -0.22 -9.61 -2.40
N LYS A 250 -0.08 -10.28 -1.24
CA LYS A 250 -0.93 -10.02 -0.06
C LYS A 250 -0.77 -8.59 0.44
N ILE A 251 0.49 -8.10 0.53
CA ILE A 251 0.78 -6.72 0.93
C ILE A 251 0.13 -5.73 -0.04
N MET A 252 0.30 -5.91 -1.35
CA MET A 252 -0.33 -5.04 -2.33
C MET A 252 -1.86 -5.09 -2.24
N ARG A 253 -2.46 -6.29 -2.13
CA ARG A 253 -3.89 -6.45 -1.94
C ARG A 253 -4.40 -5.74 -0.69
N TYR A 254 -3.65 -5.83 0.42
CA TYR A 254 -3.97 -5.06 1.62
C TYR A 254 -4.02 -3.56 1.33
N CYS A 255 -3.00 -3.03 0.66
CA CYS A 255 -2.91 -1.59 0.35
C CYS A 255 -4.08 -1.07 -0.48
N ILE A 256 -4.55 -1.85 -1.48
CA ILE A 256 -5.52 -1.35 -2.46
C ILE A 256 -6.96 -1.80 -2.19
N MET A 257 -7.18 -2.85 -1.38
CA MET A 257 -8.51 -3.42 -1.14
C MET A 257 -8.97 -3.33 0.31
N ILE A 258 -8.04 -3.47 1.27
CA ILE A 258 -8.38 -3.73 2.67
C ILE A 258 -8.13 -2.52 3.57
N SER A 259 -6.96 -1.87 3.44
CA SER A 259 -6.58 -0.72 4.27
C SER A 259 -7.63 0.40 4.22
N THR A 260 -7.79 1.10 5.34
CA THR A 260 -8.62 2.32 5.39
C THR A 260 -8.05 3.45 4.54
N GLU A 261 -6.75 3.41 4.26
CA GLU A 261 -6.01 4.41 3.47
C GLU A 261 -5.81 4.01 2.00
N LYS A 262 -6.55 3.01 1.52
CA LYS A 262 -6.45 2.50 0.15
C LYS A 262 -6.65 3.57 -0.93
N GLU A 263 -7.57 4.50 -0.75
CA GLU A 263 -7.81 5.56 -1.73
C GLU A 263 -6.62 6.53 -1.79
N THR A 264 -6.04 6.89 -0.64
CA THR A 264 -4.84 7.73 -0.56
C THR A 264 -3.62 7.00 -1.12
N PHE A 265 -3.51 5.69 -0.85
CA PHE A 265 -2.45 4.86 -1.44
C PHE A 265 -2.54 4.83 -2.97
N LEU A 266 -3.75 4.65 -3.51
CA LEU A 266 -3.98 4.70 -4.96
C LEU A 266 -3.70 6.10 -5.54
N GLU A 267 -4.10 7.17 -4.84
CA GLU A 267 -3.80 8.55 -5.25
C GLU A 267 -2.28 8.76 -5.42
N VAL A 268 -1.51 8.40 -4.39
CA VAL A 268 -0.04 8.55 -4.39
C VAL A 268 0.60 7.73 -5.51
N THR A 269 0.23 6.45 -5.63
CA THR A 269 0.90 5.52 -6.55
C THR A 269 0.52 5.72 -8.02
N ARG A 270 -0.62 6.36 -8.30
CA ARG A 270 -1.12 6.66 -9.65
C ARG A 270 -0.72 8.06 -10.14
N ALA A 271 -0.24 8.92 -9.27
CA ALA A 271 0.20 10.26 -9.66
C ALA A 271 1.29 10.14 -10.74
N LYS A 272 1.12 10.86 -11.85
CA LYS A 272 2.13 10.90 -12.93
C LYS A 272 3.32 11.76 -12.54
N GLU A 273 3.02 12.87 -11.88
CA GLU A 273 4.01 13.80 -11.32
C GLU A 273 3.49 14.40 -10.02
N TYR A 274 4.40 14.86 -9.18
CA TYR A 274 4.08 15.58 -7.96
C TYR A 274 5.17 16.60 -7.66
N GLN A 275 4.75 17.83 -7.31
CA GLN A 275 5.64 18.92 -6.97
C GLN A 275 5.42 19.35 -5.53
N PHE A 276 6.51 19.56 -4.80
CA PHE A 276 6.48 19.99 -3.40
C PHE A 276 7.70 20.82 -3.04
N GLN A 277 7.70 21.34 -1.83
CA GLN A 277 8.79 22.16 -1.30
C GLN A 277 9.16 21.65 0.11
N ASP A 278 10.36 21.99 0.56
CA ASP A 278 10.67 21.92 1.99
C ASP A 278 9.73 22.86 2.78
N THR A 279 9.61 22.64 4.09
CA THR A 279 8.67 23.40 4.94
C THR A 279 9.00 24.89 5.00
N GLU A 280 10.25 25.26 4.76
CA GLU A 280 10.71 26.65 4.70
C GLU A 280 10.59 27.29 3.31
N LYS A 281 10.16 26.50 2.31
CA LYS A 281 9.98 26.92 0.90
C LYS A 281 11.27 27.42 0.22
N LYS A 282 12.40 26.93 0.67
CA LYS A 282 13.72 27.29 0.11
C LYS A 282 14.08 26.48 -1.12
N ARG A 283 13.59 25.24 -1.19
CA ARG A 283 13.85 24.30 -2.29
C ARG A 283 12.56 23.71 -2.81
N SER A 284 12.48 23.57 -4.12
CA SER A 284 11.35 22.92 -4.81
C SER A 284 11.81 21.62 -5.45
N PHE A 285 10.94 20.62 -5.42
CA PHE A 285 11.20 19.30 -5.95
C PHE A 285 10.08 18.90 -6.89
N SER A 286 10.41 18.12 -7.91
CA SER A 286 9.44 17.53 -8.84
C SER A 286 9.78 16.07 -9.01
N CYS A 287 8.81 15.20 -8.78
CA CYS A 287 8.93 13.75 -8.91
C CYS A 287 8.03 13.24 -10.03
N HIS A 288 8.53 12.31 -10.84
CA HIS A 288 7.80 11.68 -11.95
C HIS A 288 7.67 10.18 -11.72
N ASN A 289 6.55 9.62 -12.07
CA ASN A 289 6.30 8.22 -11.83
C ASN A 289 7.08 7.33 -12.81
N HIS A 290 7.95 6.50 -12.27
CA HIS A 290 8.73 5.53 -13.07
C HIS A 290 7.97 4.26 -13.44
N ASN A 291 6.71 4.11 -13.00
CA ASN A 291 5.88 2.96 -13.33
C ASN A 291 5.26 3.11 -14.73
N ALA A 292 5.98 2.64 -15.73
CA ALA A 292 5.54 2.69 -17.13
C ALA A 292 4.22 1.94 -17.39
N PHE A 293 3.83 0.99 -16.54
CA PHE A 293 2.57 0.26 -16.67
C PHE A 293 1.33 1.15 -16.62
N LEU A 294 1.40 2.27 -15.89
CA LEU A 294 0.30 3.23 -15.84
C LEU A 294 -0.04 3.86 -17.20
N ASP A 295 0.93 3.90 -18.11
CA ASP A 295 0.74 4.42 -19.46
C ASP A 295 0.63 3.31 -20.54
N MET A 296 1.11 2.09 -20.24
CA MET A 296 1.18 0.98 -21.20
C MET A 296 -0.01 0.04 -21.10
N MET A 297 -0.69 -0.01 -19.97
CA MET A 297 -1.76 -0.98 -19.71
C MET A 297 -3.03 -0.27 -19.27
N ASP A 298 -4.07 -0.33 -20.09
CA ASP A 298 -5.40 0.16 -19.72
C ASP A 298 -5.91 -0.58 -18.48
N GLY A 299 -6.36 0.19 -17.49
CA GLY A 299 -6.84 -0.35 -16.22
C GLY A 299 -5.75 -0.59 -15.16
N ALA A 300 -4.48 -0.26 -15.42
CA ALA A 300 -3.44 -0.28 -14.38
C ALA A 300 -3.80 0.71 -13.27
N LEU A 301 -3.92 0.22 -12.03
CA LEU A 301 -4.38 1.02 -10.89
C LEU A 301 -3.24 1.57 -10.05
N SER A 302 -2.15 0.83 -9.92
CA SER A 302 -1.07 1.11 -8.99
C SER A 302 0.16 0.27 -9.34
N GLY A 303 1.24 0.46 -8.62
CA GLY A 303 2.42 -0.39 -8.71
C GLY A 303 3.65 0.24 -8.09
N LYS A 304 4.69 -0.57 -7.95
CA LYS A 304 6.01 -0.14 -7.54
C LYS A 304 7.07 -0.99 -8.22
N THR A 305 8.07 -0.35 -8.78
CA THR A 305 9.24 -0.99 -9.38
C THR A 305 10.35 -1.18 -8.34
N GLY A 306 11.22 -2.17 -8.55
CA GLY A 306 12.37 -2.42 -7.69
C GLY A 306 13.58 -2.91 -8.51
N PHE A 307 14.76 -2.57 -8.02
CA PHE A 307 16.04 -3.02 -8.57
C PHE A 307 17.10 -2.98 -7.49
N THR A 308 17.81 -4.11 -7.27
CA THR A 308 19.12 -4.19 -6.59
C THR A 308 19.99 -5.19 -7.35
N ALA A 309 21.25 -5.34 -6.93
CA ALA A 309 22.15 -6.32 -7.54
C ALA A 309 21.76 -7.77 -7.20
N GLU A 310 21.08 -7.99 -6.07
CA GLU A 310 20.69 -9.30 -5.55
C GLU A 310 19.26 -9.70 -5.96
N ALA A 311 18.40 -8.70 -6.24
CA ALA A 311 16.98 -8.91 -6.59
C ALA A 311 16.76 -9.21 -8.08
#